data_5f557a47f3d2dc267016e3d02e266e03
#
_entry.id   5f557a47f3d2dc267016e3d02e266e03
#
_cell.length_a   1.000
_cell.length_b   1.000
_cell.length_c   1.000
_cell.angle_alpha   90.00
_cell.angle_beta   90.00
_cell.angle_gamma   90.00
#
_symmetry.space_group_name_H-M   'P 1'
#
loop_
_entity.id
_entity.type
_entity.pdbx_description
1 polymer ?
#
loop_
_entity_poly.entity_id
_entity_poly.type
_entity_poly.pdbx_seq_one_letter_code
_entity_poly.pdbx_strand_id
1 'polypeptide(L)'
;MVQAARTVGLGLASQSIWLVVVGLSLGLFGPMPSFGQSSPELAMRDFSSGQIKKGVRSIGFGGDGATWGNYGLVWRDAGTALVDYGNTAYTNGNDFQFVAAGATSPALWHDLAIYLIAMTQSTNDIQFKLKSPGLGPGPTPVVGHGADDALFSKIAMPLGHGVSAGILLSYETSQFDASSIATPANTVRYETYWRPSGGFGIAWQPNKLLLFGFRALLNNDLERRTDATGTAEGLARSVELRLGGSVSPWEGALIDVGGTRLEKRNAIAGTHTIIYEPNIGFEQALLSRHLTLRFGVDETSPTAGLSVKIAPFNVDVAYVRNMARARQGELFGAESNSILATFTLDYGALRQTH
;
A
#
# COMPACT_ATOMS: atom_id res chain seq x y z
N MET A 1 -1.53 -49.16 5.23
CA MET A 1 -0.76 -48.51 6.30
C MET A 1 0.20 -47.41 5.80
N VAL A 2 0.81 -47.50 4.62
CA VAL A 2 1.77 -46.48 4.12
C VAL A 2 1.12 -45.14 3.71
N GLN A 3 -0.16 -45.14 3.29
CA GLN A 3 -0.87 -43.91 2.90
C GLN A 3 -1.30 -43.03 4.09
N ALA A 4 -1.60 -43.60 5.25
CA ALA A 4 -1.98 -42.86 6.45
C ALA A 4 -0.80 -42.08 7.09
N ALA A 5 0.40 -42.64 6.99
CA ALA A 5 1.62 -41.99 7.54
C ALA A 5 2.06 -40.72 6.75
N ARG A 6 1.75 -40.68 5.43
CA ARG A 6 2.07 -39.49 4.60
C ARG A 6 1.17 -38.30 4.91
N THR A 7 -0.10 -38.52 5.28
CA THR A 7 -1.04 -37.43 5.55
C THR A 7 -0.78 -36.77 6.92
N VAL A 8 -0.34 -37.56 7.91
CA VAL A 8 0.01 -37.02 9.24
C VAL A 8 1.32 -36.23 9.23
N GLY A 9 2.31 -36.65 8.44
CA GLY A 9 3.59 -35.94 8.32
C GLY A 9 3.46 -34.56 7.67
N LEU A 10 2.57 -34.42 6.69
CA LEU A 10 2.30 -33.12 6.04
C LEU A 10 1.57 -32.14 6.98
N GLY A 11 0.70 -32.62 7.85
CA GLY A 11 -0.01 -31.80 8.84
C GLY A 11 0.91 -31.21 9.91
N LEU A 12 1.87 -31.97 10.40
CA LEU A 12 2.83 -31.52 11.42
C LEU A 12 3.86 -30.52 10.84
N ALA A 13 4.33 -30.75 9.62
CA ALA A 13 5.25 -29.81 8.95
C ALA A 13 4.58 -28.45 8.65
N SER A 14 3.29 -28.45 8.27
CA SER A 14 2.54 -27.22 8.04
C SER A 14 2.32 -26.42 9.32
N GLN A 15 1.99 -27.07 10.44
CA GLN A 15 1.82 -26.41 11.74
C GLN A 15 3.12 -25.78 12.25
N SER A 16 4.25 -26.46 12.08
CA SER A 16 5.56 -25.93 12.49
C SER A 16 5.98 -24.69 11.68
N ILE A 17 5.68 -24.67 10.38
CA ILE A 17 5.96 -23.51 9.52
C ILE A 17 5.08 -22.31 9.91
N TRP A 18 3.81 -22.54 10.26
CA TRP A 18 2.91 -21.49 10.73
C TRP A 18 3.38 -20.87 12.04
N LEU A 19 3.84 -21.65 12.99
CA LEU A 19 4.39 -21.16 14.25
C LEU A 19 5.65 -20.32 14.02
N VAL A 20 6.49 -20.68 13.05
CA VAL A 20 7.68 -19.89 12.67
C VAL A 20 7.29 -18.57 11.99
N VAL A 21 6.33 -18.57 11.06
CA VAL A 21 5.89 -17.34 10.36
C VAL A 21 5.20 -16.38 11.34
N VAL A 22 4.29 -16.89 12.19
CA VAL A 22 3.62 -16.10 13.22
C VAL A 22 4.62 -15.64 14.27
N GLY A 23 5.56 -16.49 14.70
CA GLY A 23 6.60 -16.14 15.65
C GLY A 23 7.59 -15.09 15.13
N LEU A 24 7.99 -15.17 13.86
CA LEU A 24 8.81 -14.17 13.19
C LEU A 24 8.04 -12.85 13.03
N SER A 25 6.76 -12.92 12.65
CA SER A 25 5.91 -11.73 12.55
C SER A 25 5.77 -11.05 13.90
N LEU A 26 5.46 -11.79 14.98
CA LEU A 26 5.33 -11.25 16.32
C LEU A 26 6.66 -10.79 16.91
N GLY A 27 7.79 -11.43 16.60
CA GLY A 27 9.12 -11.04 17.05
C GLY A 27 9.65 -9.75 16.40
N LEU A 28 9.14 -9.37 15.22
CA LEU A 28 9.45 -8.10 14.56
C LEU A 28 8.65 -6.92 15.15
N PHE A 29 7.56 -7.21 15.89
CA PHE A 29 6.66 -6.20 16.47
C PHE A 29 6.95 -6.03 17.95
N GLY A 30 7.96 -5.22 18.28
CA GLY A 30 8.15 -4.71 19.65
C GLY A 30 7.00 -3.80 20.10
N PRO A 31 7.03 -3.29 21.35
CA PRO A 31 5.99 -2.39 21.84
C PRO A 31 5.81 -1.19 20.89
N MET A 32 4.56 -0.89 20.54
CA MET A 32 4.23 0.20 19.62
C MET A 32 4.75 1.54 20.18
N PRO A 33 5.63 2.24 19.46
CA PRO A 33 6.04 3.57 19.85
C PRO A 33 4.90 4.57 19.67
N SER A 34 4.91 5.64 20.43
CA SER A 34 3.97 6.75 20.33
C SER A 34 4.03 7.38 18.93
N PHE A 35 2.87 7.66 18.36
CA PHE A 35 2.74 8.29 17.04
C PHE A 35 3.35 9.70 17.04
N GLY A 36 4.36 9.94 16.22
CA GLY A 36 4.82 11.28 15.89
C GLY A 36 3.86 11.92 14.89
N GLN A 37 3.60 13.23 15.01
CA GLN A 37 2.83 13.97 14.00
C GLN A 37 3.59 13.93 12.67
N SER A 38 2.94 13.42 11.62
CA SER A 38 3.42 13.56 10.24
C SER A 38 3.13 14.97 9.74
N SER A 39 3.94 15.50 8.86
CA SER A 39 3.56 16.69 8.10
C SER A 39 2.39 16.37 7.14
N PRO A 40 1.52 17.35 6.80
CA PRO A 40 0.33 17.10 5.99
C PRO A 40 0.63 16.47 4.63
N GLU A 41 1.67 16.93 3.95
CA GLU A 41 2.09 16.41 2.64
C GLU A 41 2.61 14.96 2.75
N LEU A 42 3.32 14.62 3.83
CA LEU A 42 3.74 13.24 4.08
C LEU A 42 2.56 12.33 4.34
N ALA A 43 1.56 12.81 5.10
CA ALA A 43 0.35 12.07 5.34
C ALA A 43 -0.44 11.84 4.04
N MET A 44 -0.52 12.84 3.17
CA MET A 44 -1.15 12.71 1.86
C MET A 44 -0.40 11.72 0.98
N ARG A 45 0.92 11.89 0.84
CA ARG A 45 1.75 10.99 0.06
C ARG A 45 1.67 9.55 0.57
N ASP A 46 1.73 9.35 1.88
CA ASP A 46 1.61 8.02 2.47
C ASP A 46 0.24 7.39 2.21
N PHE A 47 -0.80 8.20 2.12
CA PHE A 47 -2.12 7.75 1.76
C PHE A 47 -2.15 7.27 0.31
N SER A 48 -1.80 8.12 -0.64
CA SER A 48 -1.88 7.84 -2.07
C SER A 48 -0.90 6.77 -2.53
N SER A 49 0.38 6.97 -2.29
CA SER A 49 1.41 6.01 -2.70
C SER A 49 1.27 4.67 -1.98
N GLY A 50 0.79 4.69 -0.74
CA GLY A 50 0.43 3.50 0.01
C GLY A 50 -0.65 2.68 -0.69
N GLN A 51 -1.70 3.32 -1.20
CA GLN A 51 -2.82 2.67 -1.90
C GLN A 51 -2.37 1.97 -3.18
N ILE A 52 -1.64 2.67 -4.02
CA ILE A 52 -1.21 2.15 -5.32
C ILE A 52 -0.17 1.04 -5.18
N LYS A 53 0.73 1.20 -4.22
CA LYS A 53 1.69 0.14 -3.91
C LYS A 53 0.97 -1.14 -3.48
N LYS A 54 -0.18 -1.03 -2.82
CA LYS A 54 -0.98 -2.15 -2.34
C LYS A 54 -1.90 -2.76 -3.41
N GLY A 55 -2.58 -1.92 -4.19
CA GLY A 55 -3.66 -2.34 -5.10
C GLY A 55 -4.96 -2.68 -4.36
N VAL A 56 -6.09 -2.44 -5.01
CA VAL A 56 -7.43 -2.60 -4.40
C VAL A 56 -7.68 -4.03 -3.91
N ARG A 57 -7.21 -5.03 -4.65
CA ARG A 57 -7.30 -6.44 -4.25
C ARG A 57 -6.61 -6.71 -2.92
N SER A 58 -5.37 -6.27 -2.75
CA SER A 58 -4.62 -6.42 -1.50
C SER A 58 -5.29 -5.72 -0.34
N ILE A 59 -5.81 -4.51 -0.58
CA ILE A 59 -6.48 -3.70 0.44
C ILE A 59 -7.72 -4.42 0.97
N GLY A 60 -8.59 -4.92 0.08
CA GLY A 60 -9.77 -5.69 0.48
C GLY A 60 -9.45 -6.97 1.24
N PHE A 61 -8.23 -7.47 1.10
CA PHE A 61 -7.72 -8.69 1.75
C PHE A 61 -7.04 -8.44 3.12
N GLY A 62 -7.08 -7.23 3.67
CA GLY A 62 -6.43 -6.90 4.94
C GLY A 62 -5.09 -6.23 4.77
N GLY A 63 -4.92 -5.53 3.65
CA GLY A 63 -3.71 -4.78 3.37
C GLY A 63 -2.73 -5.55 2.50
N ASP A 64 -1.54 -5.02 2.40
CA ASP A 64 -0.50 -5.52 1.53
C ASP A 64 0.41 -6.48 2.29
N GLY A 65 -0.01 -7.73 2.36
CA GLY A 65 0.90 -8.80 2.71
C GLY A 65 2.13 -8.77 1.80
N ALA A 66 3.29 -9.15 2.29
CA ALA A 66 4.50 -9.24 1.47
C ALA A 66 4.34 -10.21 0.30
N THR A 67 3.24 -10.93 0.22
CA THR A 67 2.90 -11.86 -0.84
C THR A 67 2.21 -11.17 -2.02
N TRP A 68 1.10 -10.46 -1.80
CA TRP A 68 0.30 -9.90 -2.90
C TRP A 68 0.83 -8.59 -3.48
N GLY A 69 1.32 -7.68 -2.67
CA GLY A 69 1.97 -6.45 -3.15
C GLY A 69 3.45 -6.62 -3.49
N ASN A 70 3.97 -7.83 -3.52
CA ASN A 70 5.38 -8.11 -3.77
C ASN A 70 5.77 -7.79 -5.22
N TYR A 71 6.80 -6.99 -5.39
CA TYR A 71 7.28 -6.59 -6.72
C TYR A 71 7.74 -7.79 -7.55
N GLY A 72 8.23 -8.85 -6.91
CA GLY A 72 8.61 -10.09 -7.56
C GLY A 72 7.46 -10.88 -8.20
N LEU A 73 6.20 -10.52 -7.94
CA LEU A 73 5.03 -11.22 -8.48
C LEU A 73 4.36 -10.50 -9.66
N VAL A 74 4.84 -9.34 -10.06
CA VAL A 74 4.25 -8.53 -11.15
C VAL A 74 4.19 -9.27 -12.49
N TRP A 75 5.10 -10.20 -12.74
CA TRP A 75 5.07 -11.03 -13.95
C TRP A 75 3.78 -11.87 -14.11
N ARG A 76 3.06 -12.11 -13.01
CA ARG A 76 1.77 -12.83 -13.03
C ARG A 76 0.64 -12.00 -13.64
N ASP A 77 0.80 -10.69 -13.68
CA ASP A 77 -0.16 -9.74 -14.25
C ASP A 77 0.20 -9.34 -15.68
N ALA A 78 1.11 -10.09 -16.34
CA ALA A 78 1.56 -9.80 -17.69
C ALA A 78 0.39 -9.74 -18.67
N GLY A 79 0.34 -8.68 -19.46
CA GLY A 79 -0.73 -8.46 -20.44
C GLY A 79 -2.01 -7.86 -19.86
N THR A 80 -1.94 -7.15 -18.73
CA THR A 80 -3.09 -6.46 -18.13
C THR A 80 -2.97 -4.94 -18.22
N ALA A 81 -4.11 -4.27 -18.30
CA ALA A 81 -4.24 -2.83 -18.11
C ALA A 81 -5.29 -2.57 -17.02
N LEU A 82 -5.08 -1.52 -16.22
CA LEU A 82 -6.00 -1.21 -15.14
C LEU A 82 -6.25 0.28 -14.98
N VAL A 83 -7.40 0.59 -14.40
CA VAL A 83 -7.74 1.91 -13.86
C VAL A 83 -8.20 1.72 -12.43
N ASP A 84 -7.59 2.44 -11.51
CA ASP A 84 -7.95 2.49 -10.10
C ASP A 84 -8.64 3.81 -9.78
N TYR A 85 -9.64 3.74 -8.92
CA TYR A 85 -10.29 4.88 -8.30
C TYR A 85 -10.41 4.66 -6.81
N GLY A 86 -10.19 5.69 -6.02
CA GLY A 86 -10.40 5.64 -4.59
C GLY A 86 -10.96 6.94 -4.05
N ASN A 87 -11.85 6.80 -3.07
CA ASN A 87 -12.37 7.91 -2.28
C ASN A 87 -12.30 7.53 -0.81
N THR A 88 -11.83 8.47 0.01
CA THR A 88 -11.83 8.35 1.47
C THR A 88 -12.55 9.56 2.05
N ALA A 89 -13.66 9.31 2.69
CA ALA A 89 -14.44 10.33 3.39
C ALA A 89 -14.23 10.21 4.91
N TYR A 90 -13.96 11.33 5.55
CA TYR A 90 -13.84 11.45 7.01
C TYR A 90 -15.14 11.97 7.64
N THR A 91 -15.40 11.58 8.88
CA THR A 91 -16.62 12.01 9.61
C THR A 91 -16.69 13.51 9.88
N ASN A 92 -15.58 14.22 9.77
CA ASN A 92 -15.52 15.68 9.88
C ASN A 92 -15.73 16.42 8.54
N GLY A 93 -16.10 15.72 7.47
CA GLY A 93 -16.37 16.29 6.15
C GLY A 93 -15.15 16.42 5.23
N ASN A 94 -13.96 16.06 5.70
CA ASN A 94 -12.78 16.00 4.83
C ASN A 94 -12.90 14.83 3.87
N ASP A 95 -12.35 14.96 2.66
CA ASP A 95 -12.27 13.86 1.70
C ASP A 95 -10.96 13.87 0.88
N PHE A 96 -10.60 12.70 0.41
CA PHE A 96 -9.47 12.46 -0.46
C PHE A 96 -9.92 11.59 -1.64
N GLN A 97 -9.46 11.93 -2.83
CA GLN A 97 -9.75 11.16 -4.03
C GLN A 97 -8.45 10.87 -4.77
N PHE A 98 -8.34 9.69 -5.34
CA PHE A 98 -7.27 9.38 -6.27
C PHE A 98 -7.77 8.64 -7.50
N VAL A 99 -7.04 8.81 -8.59
CA VAL A 99 -7.19 8.06 -9.83
C VAL A 99 -5.82 7.56 -10.25
N ALA A 100 -5.73 6.31 -10.66
CA ALA A 100 -4.51 5.77 -11.25
C ALA A 100 -4.83 4.98 -12.51
N ALA A 101 -3.90 4.97 -13.45
CA ALA A 101 -3.98 4.14 -14.65
C ALA A 101 -2.64 3.48 -14.92
N GLY A 102 -2.65 2.21 -15.31
CA GLY A 102 -1.44 1.48 -15.55
C GLY A 102 -1.63 0.27 -16.46
N ALA A 103 -0.49 -0.27 -16.89
CA ALA A 103 -0.47 -1.48 -17.68
C ALA A 103 0.80 -2.29 -17.39
N THR A 104 0.67 -3.61 -17.52
CA THR A 104 1.79 -4.55 -17.49
C THR A 104 2.07 -5.03 -18.89
N SER A 105 3.32 -5.02 -19.33
CA SER A 105 3.70 -5.58 -20.63
C SER A 105 3.23 -7.03 -20.75
N PRO A 106 3.00 -7.56 -21.97
CA PRO A 106 2.99 -9.01 -22.18
C PRO A 106 4.29 -9.60 -21.63
N ALA A 107 4.27 -10.89 -21.31
CA ALA A 107 5.47 -11.60 -20.93
C ALA A 107 6.55 -11.44 -22.03
N LEU A 108 7.69 -10.90 -21.62
CA LEU A 108 8.86 -10.71 -22.47
C LEU A 108 9.80 -11.92 -22.33
N TRP A 109 11.04 -11.76 -22.76
CA TRP A 109 12.06 -12.79 -22.64
C TRP A 109 12.20 -13.31 -21.19
N HIS A 110 12.21 -14.65 -21.00
CA HIS A 110 12.19 -15.31 -19.69
C HIS A 110 11.07 -14.87 -18.74
N ASP A 111 9.86 -14.63 -19.27
CA ASP A 111 8.69 -14.18 -18.51
C ASP A 111 8.90 -12.86 -17.74
N LEU A 112 9.86 -12.05 -18.19
CA LEU A 112 10.04 -10.70 -17.68
C LEU A 112 8.77 -9.88 -17.96
N ALA A 113 8.25 -9.21 -16.96
CA ALA A 113 7.14 -8.26 -17.09
C ALA A 113 7.57 -6.88 -16.60
N ILE A 114 7.11 -5.86 -17.30
CA ILE A 114 7.28 -4.45 -16.95
C ILE A 114 5.91 -3.87 -16.71
N TYR A 115 5.70 -3.30 -15.53
CA TYR A 115 4.49 -2.62 -15.13
C TYR A 115 4.75 -1.13 -14.96
N LEU A 116 3.89 -0.32 -15.57
CA LEU A 116 3.90 1.13 -15.42
C LEU A 116 2.54 1.59 -14.91
N ILE A 117 2.52 2.49 -13.94
CA ILE A 117 1.30 3.09 -13.42
C ILE A 117 1.55 4.57 -13.12
N ALA A 118 0.66 5.42 -13.57
CA ALA A 118 0.59 6.83 -13.20
C ALA A 118 -0.61 7.07 -12.30
N MET A 119 -0.45 7.97 -11.35
CA MET A 119 -1.48 8.32 -10.38
C MET A 119 -1.52 9.83 -10.19
N THR A 120 -2.73 10.32 -9.94
CA THR A 120 -2.95 11.63 -9.35
C THR A 120 -3.90 11.50 -8.16
N GLN A 121 -3.64 12.25 -7.12
CA GLN A 121 -4.50 12.41 -5.96
C GLN A 121 -4.77 13.88 -5.71
N SER A 122 -5.97 14.19 -5.23
CA SER A 122 -6.32 15.53 -4.77
C SER A 122 -7.13 15.46 -3.48
N THR A 123 -7.06 16.53 -2.72
CA THR A 123 -7.98 16.77 -1.62
C THR A 123 -8.82 17.99 -1.95
N ASN A 124 -10.08 17.95 -1.57
CA ASN A 124 -10.87 19.17 -1.43
C ASN A 124 -10.37 19.97 -0.21
N ASP A 125 -10.96 21.13 0.04
CA ASP A 125 -10.63 21.94 1.22
C ASP A 125 -10.85 21.13 2.50
N ILE A 126 -9.74 20.68 3.11
CA ILE A 126 -9.77 19.90 4.35
C ILE A 126 -9.50 20.82 5.55
N GLN A 127 -10.24 20.60 6.63
CA GLN A 127 -10.08 21.36 7.86
C GLN A 127 -9.38 20.52 8.93
N PHE A 128 -8.33 21.06 9.50
CA PHE A 128 -7.57 20.39 10.57
C PHE A 128 -6.79 21.42 11.41
N LYS A 129 -6.07 20.95 12.44
CA LYS A 129 -5.17 21.81 13.22
C LYS A 129 -3.74 21.58 12.82
N LEU A 130 -3.04 22.63 12.42
CA LEU A 130 -1.64 22.58 12.01
C LEU A 130 -0.78 23.43 12.94
N LYS A 131 0.36 22.88 13.38
CA LYS A 131 1.39 23.61 14.10
C LYS A 131 2.51 23.96 13.13
N SER A 132 2.60 25.23 12.75
CA SER A 132 3.68 25.76 11.91
C SER A 132 4.08 27.15 12.42
N PRO A 133 5.38 27.48 12.44
CA PRO A 133 5.86 28.81 12.88
C PRO A 133 5.18 29.98 12.17
N GLY A 134 4.90 29.86 10.86
CA GLY A 134 4.24 30.88 10.08
C GLY A 134 2.74 31.08 10.36
N LEU A 135 2.12 30.14 11.08
CA LEU A 135 0.69 30.19 11.44
C LEU A 135 0.45 30.69 12.87
N GLY A 136 1.48 30.70 13.73
CA GLY A 136 1.37 31.14 15.11
C GLY A 136 2.01 30.16 16.12
N PRO A 137 1.96 30.49 17.43
CA PRO A 137 2.70 29.76 18.47
C PRO A 137 2.09 28.40 18.86
N GLY A 138 0.91 28.06 18.38
CA GLY A 138 0.20 26.82 18.74
C GLY A 138 -0.46 26.15 17.55
N PRO A 139 -1.17 25.02 17.78
CA PRO A 139 -1.98 24.39 16.76
C PRO A 139 -3.08 25.33 16.26
N THR A 140 -2.98 25.77 15.02
CA THR A 140 -3.89 26.74 14.40
C THR A 140 -4.90 26.00 13.52
N PRO A 141 -6.21 26.28 13.61
CA PRO A 141 -7.20 25.77 12.66
C PRO A 141 -6.91 26.29 11.26
N VAL A 142 -6.79 25.40 10.30
CA VAL A 142 -6.48 25.71 8.91
C VAL A 142 -7.45 25.03 7.95
N VAL A 143 -7.59 25.62 6.77
CA VAL A 143 -8.15 24.97 5.59
C VAL A 143 -6.98 24.69 4.67
N GLY A 144 -6.89 23.47 4.19
CA GLY A 144 -5.83 23.06 3.29
C GLY A 144 -6.34 22.27 2.11
N HIS A 145 -5.62 22.35 1.00
CA HIS A 145 -5.82 21.55 -0.19
C HIS A 145 -4.47 21.09 -0.72
N GLY A 146 -4.48 19.98 -1.43
CA GLY A 146 -3.25 19.45 -1.95
C GLY A 146 -3.46 18.52 -3.14
N ALA A 147 -2.36 18.29 -3.84
CA ALA A 147 -2.26 17.34 -4.93
C ALA A 147 -0.98 16.52 -4.77
N ASP A 148 -1.05 15.28 -5.25
CA ASP A 148 0.06 14.35 -5.27
C ASP A 148 0.04 13.60 -6.60
N ASP A 149 1.17 13.61 -7.31
CA ASP A 149 1.34 12.90 -8.56
C ASP A 149 2.45 11.86 -8.42
N ALA A 150 2.22 10.68 -8.94
CA ALA A 150 3.20 9.62 -8.87
C ALA A 150 3.27 8.80 -10.17
N LEU A 151 4.48 8.38 -10.49
CA LEU A 151 4.77 7.40 -11.54
C LEU A 151 5.55 6.24 -10.93
N PHE A 152 5.06 5.02 -11.12
CA PHE A 152 5.71 3.80 -10.66
C PHE A 152 6.06 2.91 -11.85
N SER A 153 7.25 2.34 -11.81
CA SER A 153 7.68 1.27 -12.71
C SER A 153 8.08 0.05 -11.87
N LYS A 154 7.54 -1.10 -12.20
CA LYS A 154 7.95 -2.37 -11.58
C LYS A 154 8.46 -3.29 -12.68
N ILE A 155 9.54 -3.99 -12.41
CA ILE A 155 10.11 -4.99 -13.32
C ILE A 155 10.28 -6.28 -12.53
N ALA A 156 9.76 -7.38 -13.03
CA ALA A 156 9.81 -8.67 -12.33
C ALA A 156 9.98 -9.84 -13.28
N MET A 157 10.61 -10.90 -12.76
CA MET A 157 10.81 -12.15 -13.48
C MET A 157 10.86 -13.36 -12.54
N PRO A 158 10.43 -14.54 -12.99
CA PRO A 158 10.70 -15.78 -12.30
C PRO A 158 12.19 -16.16 -12.43
N LEU A 159 12.76 -16.66 -11.33
CA LEU A 159 14.16 -17.11 -11.26
C LEU A 159 14.31 -18.65 -11.26
N GLY A 160 13.15 -19.37 -11.29
CA GLY A 160 13.13 -20.83 -11.17
C GLY A 160 12.92 -21.30 -9.73
N HIS A 161 12.67 -22.62 -9.57
CA HIS A 161 12.42 -23.27 -8.27
C HIS A 161 11.35 -22.59 -7.38
N GLY A 162 10.36 -21.97 -8.02
CA GLY A 162 9.30 -21.23 -7.33
C GLY A 162 9.73 -19.86 -6.78
N VAL A 163 10.94 -19.41 -7.06
CA VAL A 163 11.44 -18.09 -6.68
C VAL A 163 11.19 -17.09 -7.80
N SER A 164 10.78 -15.88 -7.44
CA SER A 164 10.72 -14.73 -8.35
C SER A 164 11.24 -13.48 -7.65
N ALA A 165 11.76 -12.54 -8.43
CA ALA A 165 12.26 -11.27 -7.92
C ALA A 165 11.78 -10.13 -8.79
N GLY A 166 11.74 -8.94 -8.19
CA GLY A 166 11.39 -7.71 -8.89
C GLY A 166 11.93 -6.47 -8.21
N ILE A 167 11.98 -5.40 -8.98
CA ILE A 167 12.36 -4.07 -8.53
C ILE A 167 11.22 -3.09 -8.76
N LEU A 168 11.17 -2.06 -7.92
CA LEU A 168 10.31 -0.89 -8.07
C LEU A 168 11.21 0.34 -8.21
N LEU A 169 10.85 1.21 -9.13
CA LEU A 169 11.34 2.58 -9.22
C LEU A 169 10.13 3.50 -9.17
N SER A 170 10.19 4.58 -8.40
CA SER A 170 9.10 5.55 -8.33
C SER A 170 9.58 6.98 -8.50
N TYR A 171 8.66 7.78 -9.00
CA TYR A 171 8.72 9.22 -9.10
C TYR A 171 7.46 9.77 -8.44
N GLU A 172 7.62 10.57 -7.41
CA GLU A 172 6.51 11.11 -6.64
C GLU A 172 6.76 12.60 -6.37
N THR A 173 5.73 13.43 -6.57
CA THR A 173 5.74 14.85 -6.19
C THR A 173 4.45 15.14 -5.44
N SER A 174 4.52 15.99 -4.43
CA SER A 174 3.33 16.42 -3.70
C SER A 174 3.43 17.91 -3.36
N GLN A 175 2.27 18.56 -3.33
CA GLN A 175 2.11 19.92 -2.87
C GLN A 175 0.89 19.98 -1.96
N PHE A 176 1.03 20.72 -0.87
CA PHE A 176 -0.06 20.96 0.07
C PHE A 176 0.01 22.42 0.54
N ASP A 177 -1.06 23.15 0.30
CA ASP A 177 -1.24 24.53 0.73
C ASP A 177 -2.24 24.59 1.87
N ALA A 178 -1.91 25.28 2.96
CA ALA A 178 -2.80 25.47 4.09
C ALA A 178 -2.86 26.95 4.49
N SER A 179 -4.06 27.43 4.80
CA SER A 179 -4.32 28.81 5.22
C SER A 179 -5.00 28.83 6.57
N SER A 180 -4.63 29.75 7.46
CA SER A 180 -5.29 29.94 8.73
C SER A 180 -6.75 30.37 8.52
N ILE A 181 -7.69 29.73 9.22
CA ILE A 181 -9.12 30.12 9.16
C ILE A 181 -9.31 31.52 9.75
N ALA A 182 -8.59 31.86 10.83
CA ALA A 182 -8.71 33.16 11.50
C ALA A 182 -8.00 34.29 10.75
N THR A 183 -6.89 34.00 10.08
CA THR A 183 -6.07 34.94 9.33
C THR A 183 -5.67 34.36 7.98
N PRO A 184 -6.53 34.42 6.96
CA PRO A 184 -6.30 33.74 5.67
C PRO A 184 -5.01 34.17 4.94
N ALA A 185 -4.46 35.34 5.28
CA ALA A 185 -3.17 35.78 4.76
C ALA A 185 -1.97 34.97 5.30
N ASN A 186 -2.15 34.29 6.44
CA ASN A 186 -1.14 33.40 7.00
C ASN A 186 -1.28 32.05 6.34
N THR A 187 -0.40 31.79 5.38
CA THR A 187 -0.35 30.53 4.60
C THR A 187 0.93 29.79 4.89
N VAL A 188 0.87 28.49 4.74
CA VAL A 188 2.02 27.61 4.71
C VAL A 188 1.89 26.67 3.52
N ARG A 189 2.98 26.56 2.76
CA ARG A 189 3.08 25.62 1.64
C ARG A 189 4.10 24.57 2.00
N TYR A 190 3.71 23.31 1.77
CA TYR A 190 4.57 22.16 1.81
C TYR A 190 4.70 21.59 0.41
N GLU A 191 5.94 21.27 0.01
CA GLU A 191 6.25 20.70 -1.27
C GLU A 191 7.20 19.52 -1.07
N THR A 192 6.95 18.40 -1.71
CA THR A 192 7.88 17.29 -1.82
C THR A 192 8.40 17.23 -3.24
N TYR A 193 9.66 17.46 -3.41
CA TYR A 193 10.33 17.34 -4.71
C TYR A 193 10.74 15.90 -4.94
N TRP A 194 10.74 15.54 -6.21
CA TRP A 194 11.18 14.25 -6.65
C TRP A 194 12.62 13.94 -6.26
N ARG A 195 12.79 12.74 -5.71
CA ARG A 195 14.03 11.98 -5.74
C ARG A 195 13.71 10.55 -6.12
N PRO A 196 14.59 9.86 -6.88
CA PRO A 196 14.35 8.47 -7.21
C PRO A 196 14.20 7.65 -5.92
N SER A 197 13.08 7.00 -5.79
CA SER A 197 12.84 6.01 -4.75
C SER A 197 12.86 4.64 -5.38
N GLY A 198 13.36 3.65 -4.66
CA GLY A 198 13.52 2.32 -5.19
C GLY A 198 13.26 1.24 -4.17
N GLY A 199 12.83 0.10 -4.67
CA GLY A 199 12.58 -1.07 -3.84
C GLY A 199 12.87 -2.36 -4.57
N PHE A 200 12.94 -3.44 -3.82
CA PHE A 200 13.00 -4.78 -4.36
C PHE A 200 12.07 -5.72 -3.61
N GLY A 201 11.67 -6.80 -4.27
CA GLY A 201 10.84 -7.83 -3.69
C GLY A 201 11.28 -9.21 -4.16
N ILE A 202 11.19 -10.17 -3.27
CA ILE A 202 11.42 -11.58 -3.53
C ILE A 202 10.19 -12.35 -3.08
N ALA A 203 9.70 -13.25 -3.92
CA ALA A 203 8.64 -14.18 -3.56
C ALA A 203 9.11 -15.60 -3.79
N TRP A 204 8.72 -16.51 -2.90
CA TRP A 204 9.03 -17.93 -2.95
C TRP A 204 7.78 -18.77 -2.76
N GLN A 205 7.46 -19.55 -3.77
CA GLN A 205 6.34 -20.49 -3.79
C GLN A 205 6.86 -21.92 -3.86
N PRO A 206 7.20 -22.57 -2.73
CA PRO A 206 7.75 -23.91 -2.71
C PRO A 206 6.78 -24.98 -3.25
N ASN A 207 5.49 -24.73 -3.17
CA ASN A 207 4.44 -25.59 -3.68
C ASN A 207 3.16 -24.75 -3.98
N LYS A 208 2.11 -25.40 -4.47
CA LYS A 208 0.84 -24.72 -4.82
C LYS A 208 0.07 -24.17 -3.61
N LEU A 209 0.39 -24.63 -2.40
CA LEU A 209 -0.34 -24.26 -1.18
C LEU A 209 0.30 -23.10 -0.43
N LEU A 210 1.61 -22.88 -0.58
CA LEU A 210 2.39 -21.92 0.21
C LEU A 210 3.05 -20.87 -0.67
N LEU A 211 2.98 -19.63 -0.24
CA LEU A 211 3.70 -18.50 -0.83
C LEU A 211 4.30 -17.65 0.30
N PHE A 212 5.56 -17.32 0.20
CA PHE A 212 6.27 -16.40 1.10
C PHE A 212 6.75 -15.20 0.32
N GLY A 213 6.81 -14.05 0.97
CA GLY A 213 7.28 -12.83 0.34
C GLY A 213 8.05 -11.93 1.29
N PHE A 214 9.08 -11.30 0.74
CA PHE A 214 9.81 -10.20 1.36
C PHE A 214 9.85 -9.02 0.40
N ARG A 215 9.74 -7.81 0.94
CA ARG A 215 9.84 -6.57 0.18
C ARG A 215 10.54 -5.50 0.99
N ALA A 216 11.40 -4.73 0.33
CA ALA A 216 12.02 -3.53 0.88
C ALA A 216 11.78 -2.35 -0.05
N LEU A 217 11.52 -1.18 0.52
CA LEU A 217 11.34 0.08 -0.19
C LEU A 217 12.14 1.17 0.53
N LEU A 218 12.88 1.95 -0.25
CA LEU A 218 13.65 3.10 0.21
C LEU A 218 13.10 4.33 -0.50
N ASN A 219 12.68 5.33 0.25
CA ASN A 219 12.30 6.64 -0.27
C ASN A 219 13.22 7.70 0.32
N ASN A 220 13.68 8.61 -0.54
CA ASN A 220 14.46 9.77 -0.16
C ASN A 220 13.83 10.99 -0.84
N ASP A 221 13.16 11.82 -0.08
CA ASP A 221 12.40 12.95 -0.58
C ASP A 221 13.01 14.25 -0.06
N LEU A 222 13.12 15.24 -0.91
CA LEU A 222 13.42 16.60 -0.48
C LEU A 222 12.11 17.32 -0.18
N GLU A 223 11.94 17.71 1.06
CA GLU A 223 10.79 18.48 1.52
C GLU A 223 11.15 19.96 1.61
N ARG A 224 10.22 20.80 1.21
CA ARG A 224 10.29 22.26 1.38
C ARG A 224 9.02 22.73 2.09
N ARG A 225 9.21 23.53 3.13
CA ARG A 225 8.15 24.28 3.77
C ARG A 225 8.41 25.77 3.55
N THR A 226 7.43 26.46 3.02
CA THR A 226 7.46 27.93 2.83
C THR A 226 6.31 28.56 3.61
N ASP A 227 6.62 29.52 4.46
CA ASP A 227 5.64 30.29 5.24
C ASP A 227 6.11 31.73 5.44
N ALA A 228 5.38 32.54 6.21
CA ALA A 228 5.71 33.93 6.48
C ALA A 228 7.07 34.12 7.19
N THR A 229 7.64 33.08 7.80
CA THR A 229 8.96 33.12 8.45
C THR A 229 10.11 32.78 7.51
N GLY A 230 9.82 32.33 6.30
CA GLY A 230 10.77 31.97 5.27
C GLY A 230 10.59 30.55 4.74
N THR A 231 11.63 30.05 4.10
CA THR A 231 11.67 28.72 3.51
C THR A 231 12.63 27.82 4.30
N ALA A 232 12.16 26.64 4.67
CA ALA A 232 12.96 25.57 5.25
C ALA A 232 12.97 24.37 4.31
N GLU A 233 14.14 23.78 4.10
CA GLU A 233 14.31 22.57 3.28
C GLU A 233 14.96 21.47 4.11
N GLY A 234 14.60 20.23 3.85
CA GLY A 234 15.14 19.08 4.54
C GLY A 234 14.90 17.78 3.80
N LEU A 235 15.67 16.77 4.15
CA LEU A 235 15.57 15.43 3.60
C LEU A 235 14.64 14.59 4.48
N ALA A 236 13.57 14.05 3.88
CA ALA A 236 12.80 12.98 4.46
C ALA A 236 13.26 11.64 3.91
N ARG A 237 13.46 10.67 4.79
CA ARG A 237 13.82 9.30 4.43
C ARG A 237 12.84 8.34 5.03
N SER A 238 12.44 7.34 4.26
CA SER A 238 11.71 6.20 4.81
C SER A 238 12.27 4.88 4.30
N VAL A 239 12.29 3.91 5.21
CA VAL A 239 12.64 2.52 4.92
C VAL A 239 11.43 1.68 5.31
N GLU A 240 10.88 0.96 4.35
CA GLU A 240 9.77 0.05 4.56
C GLU A 240 10.24 -1.38 4.31
N LEU A 241 10.09 -2.25 5.29
CA LEU A 241 10.37 -3.67 5.19
C LEU A 241 9.07 -4.43 5.42
N ARG A 242 8.74 -5.35 4.52
CA ARG A 242 7.55 -6.21 4.64
C ARG A 242 7.93 -7.67 4.54
N LEU A 243 7.30 -8.47 5.38
CA LEU A 243 7.42 -9.92 5.37
C LEU A 243 6.02 -10.52 5.51
N GLY A 244 5.75 -11.59 4.79
CA GLY A 244 4.48 -12.29 4.91
C GLY A 244 4.49 -13.67 4.30
N GLY A 245 3.43 -14.39 4.56
CA GLY A 245 3.19 -15.70 3.99
C GLY A 245 1.71 -15.98 3.82
N SER A 246 1.37 -16.74 2.77
CA SER A 246 0.01 -17.16 2.54
C SER A 246 -0.11 -18.66 2.33
N VAL A 247 -1.25 -19.21 2.70
CA VAL A 247 -1.60 -20.60 2.52
C VAL A 247 -2.97 -20.75 1.85
N SER A 248 -3.06 -21.71 0.94
CA SER A 248 -4.33 -22.11 0.30
C SER A 248 -4.79 -23.43 0.90
N PRO A 249 -5.59 -23.41 1.99
CA PRO A 249 -5.94 -24.63 2.74
C PRO A 249 -6.92 -25.55 1.98
N TRP A 250 -7.75 -24.98 1.09
CA TRP A 250 -8.66 -25.71 0.20
C TRP A 250 -8.84 -24.92 -1.10
N GLU A 251 -9.56 -25.48 -2.05
CA GLU A 251 -9.76 -24.86 -3.35
C GLU A 251 -10.50 -23.52 -3.22
N GLY A 252 -9.93 -22.49 -3.85
CA GLY A 252 -10.46 -21.13 -3.85
C GLY A 252 -10.21 -20.34 -2.56
N ALA A 253 -9.69 -20.97 -1.50
CA ALA A 253 -9.37 -20.26 -0.27
C ALA A 253 -7.92 -19.79 -0.24
N LEU A 254 -7.69 -18.64 0.38
CA LEU A 254 -6.37 -18.10 0.68
C LEU A 254 -6.40 -17.41 2.05
N ILE A 255 -5.45 -17.73 2.89
CA ILE A 255 -5.20 -17.03 4.16
C ILE A 255 -3.82 -16.39 4.06
N ASP A 256 -3.70 -15.11 4.37
CA ASP A 256 -2.46 -14.36 4.38
C ASP A 256 -2.18 -13.77 5.76
N VAL A 257 -0.92 -13.79 6.16
CA VAL A 257 -0.45 -13.17 7.40
C VAL A 257 0.87 -12.48 7.10
N GLY A 258 1.00 -11.26 7.54
CA GLY A 258 2.22 -10.51 7.33
C GLY A 258 2.34 -9.29 8.22
N GLY A 259 3.35 -8.50 7.91
CA GLY A 259 3.55 -7.25 8.60
C GLY A 259 4.59 -6.36 7.92
N THR A 260 4.49 -5.09 8.25
CA THR A 260 5.36 -4.03 7.76
C THR A 260 6.07 -3.37 8.94
N ARG A 261 7.36 -3.11 8.80
CA ARG A 261 8.10 -2.17 9.61
C ARG A 261 8.43 -0.96 8.74
N LEU A 262 7.92 0.19 9.11
CA LEU A 262 8.16 1.47 8.45
C LEU A 262 8.96 2.37 9.38
N GLU A 263 10.15 2.77 8.95
CA GLU A 263 10.98 3.76 9.63
C GLU A 263 10.99 5.06 8.82
N LYS A 264 10.64 6.18 9.45
CA LYS A 264 10.59 7.51 8.85
C LYS A 264 11.48 8.47 9.62
N ARG A 265 12.24 9.28 8.88
CA ARG A 265 13.03 10.41 9.41
C ARG A 265 12.70 11.66 8.60
N ASN A 266 12.29 12.70 9.29
CA ASN A 266 12.01 14.00 8.70
C ASN A 266 12.95 15.05 9.28
N ALA A 267 13.78 15.65 8.43
CA ALA A 267 14.78 16.62 8.86
C ALA A 267 14.16 17.98 9.21
N ILE A 268 13.08 18.40 8.54
CA ILE A 268 12.40 19.69 8.83
C ILE A 268 11.68 19.62 10.18
N ALA A 269 10.97 18.52 10.42
CA ALA A 269 10.24 18.30 11.67
C ALA A 269 11.14 17.81 12.80
N GLY A 270 12.38 17.36 12.51
CA GLY A 270 13.29 16.75 13.48
C GLY A 270 12.75 15.44 14.08
N THR A 271 11.88 14.74 13.34
CA THR A 271 11.20 13.53 13.84
C THR A 271 11.84 12.25 13.33
N HIS A 272 11.83 11.22 14.18
CA HIS A 272 12.16 9.84 13.84
C HIS A 272 11.05 8.94 14.38
N THR A 273 10.40 8.21 13.51
CA THR A 273 9.25 7.37 13.85
C THR A 273 9.44 5.97 13.29
N ILE A 274 9.11 4.95 14.08
CA ILE A 274 9.04 3.56 13.64
C ILE A 274 7.60 3.10 13.83
N ILE A 275 6.99 2.57 12.77
CA ILE A 275 5.62 2.09 12.75
C ILE A 275 5.64 0.61 12.40
N TYR A 276 4.85 -0.20 13.09
CA TYR A 276 4.61 -1.60 12.79
C TYR A 276 3.16 -1.80 12.39
N GLU A 277 2.93 -2.43 11.25
CA GLU A 277 1.60 -2.64 10.66
C GLU A 277 1.40 -4.15 10.43
N PRO A 278 0.77 -4.87 11.38
CA PRO A 278 0.39 -6.25 11.15
C PRO A 278 -0.78 -6.32 10.16
N ASN A 279 -0.83 -7.38 9.38
CA ASN A 279 -1.97 -7.65 8.50
C ASN A 279 -2.36 -9.13 8.55
N ILE A 280 -3.65 -9.37 8.43
CA ILE A 280 -4.22 -10.70 8.23
C ILE A 280 -5.38 -10.61 7.25
N GLY A 281 -5.48 -11.57 6.34
CA GLY A 281 -6.52 -11.60 5.34
C GLY A 281 -7.02 -13.00 5.03
N PHE A 282 -8.27 -13.05 4.57
CA PHE A 282 -8.94 -14.23 4.06
C PHE A 282 -9.58 -13.92 2.71
N GLU A 283 -9.36 -14.79 1.74
CA GLU A 283 -10.00 -14.74 0.42
C GLU A 283 -10.70 -16.06 0.14
N GLN A 284 -11.90 -16.01 -0.43
CA GLN A 284 -12.63 -17.17 -0.93
C GLN A 284 -13.14 -16.90 -2.34
N ALA A 285 -12.63 -17.65 -3.30
CA ALA A 285 -13.15 -17.68 -4.66
C ALA A 285 -14.39 -18.61 -4.72
N LEU A 286 -15.43 -18.16 -5.40
CA LEU A 286 -16.72 -18.80 -5.59
C LEU A 286 -17.06 -18.84 -7.08
N LEU A 287 -18.09 -19.58 -7.45
CA LEU A 287 -18.62 -19.66 -8.82
C LEU A 287 -17.51 -19.88 -9.87
N SER A 288 -16.69 -20.90 -9.67
CA SER A 288 -15.54 -21.20 -10.55
C SER A 288 -14.58 -20.00 -10.71
N ARG A 289 -14.39 -19.22 -9.64
CA ARG A 289 -13.54 -18.03 -9.56
C ARG A 289 -14.08 -16.80 -10.31
N HIS A 290 -15.37 -16.80 -10.70
CA HIS A 290 -16.01 -15.59 -11.24
C HIS A 290 -16.33 -14.56 -10.15
N LEU A 291 -16.49 -15.01 -8.92
CA LEU A 291 -16.74 -14.17 -7.75
C LEU A 291 -15.68 -14.47 -6.70
N THR A 292 -15.11 -13.44 -6.10
CA THR A 292 -14.17 -13.58 -4.97
C THR A 292 -14.56 -12.64 -3.85
N LEU A 293 -14.70 -13.18 -2.65
CA LEU A 293 -14.92 -12.41 -1.43
C LEU A 293 -13.63 -12.31 -0.63
N ARG A 294 -13.41 -11.17 0.01
CA ARG A 294 -12.22 -10.89 0.83
C ARG A 294 -12.62 -10.20 2.12
N PHE A 295 -11.93 -10.56 3.19
CA PHE A 295 -12.04 -9.92 4.50
C PHE A 295 -10.67 -9.88 5.13
N GLY A 296 -10.41 -8.85 5.94
CA GLY A 296 -9.13 -8.78 6.63
C GLY A 296 -9.04 -7.62 7.61
N VAL A 297 -7.84 -7.48 8.13
CA VAL A 297 -7.43 -6.37 8.98
C VAL A 297 -6.06 -5.90 8.52
N ASP A 298 -5.95 -4.62 8.17
CA ASP A 298 -4.70 -3.93 7.86
C ASP A 298 -4.38 -3.00 9.02
N GLU A 299 -3.31 -3.26 9.76
CA GLU A 299 -3.02 -2.62 11.04
C GLU A 299 -4.14 -2.85 12.07
N THR A 300 -5.00 -1.86 12.23
CA THR A 300 -6.22 -1.91 13.06
C THR A 300 -7.48 -1.66 12.23
N SER A 301 -7.36 -1.58 10.93
CA SER A 301 -8.41 -1.19 10.00
C SER A 301 -9.10 -2.43 9.42
N PRO A 302 -10.36 -2.70 9.76
CA PRO A 302 -11.10 -3.78 9.13
C PRO A 302 -11.33 -3.48 7.65
N THR A 303 -11.17 -4.50 6.83
CA THR A 303 -11.29 -4.44 5.38
C THR A 303 -12.26 -5.48 4.86
N ALA A 304 -12.91 -5.17 3.74
CA ALA A 304 -13.73 -6.10 2.98
C ALA A 304 -13.50 -5.87 1.49
N GLY A 305 -13.62 -6.91 0.67
CA GLY A 305 -13.43 -6.79 -0.77
C GLY A 305 -14.27 -7.77 -1.55
N LEU A 306 -14.57 -7.38 -2.77
CA LEU A 306 -15.31 -8.17 -3.76
C LEU A 306 -14.59 -8.08 -5.11
N SER A 307 -14.44 -9.20 -5.81
CA SER A 307 -14.08 -9.22 -7.22
C SER A 307 -15.11 -9.94 -8.04
N VAL A 308 -15.37 -9.39 -9.23
CA VAL A 308 -16.19 -10.03 -10.27
C VAL A 308 -15.34 -10.14 -11.53
N LYS A 309 -15.11 -11.38 -11.99
CA LYS A 309 -14.33 -11.67 -13.19
C LYS A 309 -15.23 -12.17 -14.30
N ILE A 310 -15.31 -11.40 -15.40
CA ILE A 310 -15.98 -11.76 -16.65
C ILE A 310 -14.96 -11.51 -17.76
N ALA A 311 -14.26 -12.56 -18.15
CA ALA A 311 -13.15 -12.44 -19.11
C ALA A 311 -13.55 -11.65 -20.36
N PRO A 312 -12.72 -10.69 -20.82
CA PRO A 312 -11.38 -10.36 -20.36
C PRO A 312 -11.32 -9.32 -19.22
N PHE A 313 -12.45 -9.01 -18.58
CA PHE A 313 -12.58 -7.96 -17.57
C PHE A 313 -12.58 -8.52 -16.16
N ASN A 314 -12.03 -7.76 -15.24
CA ASN A 314 -12.15 -7.96 -13.81
C ASN A 314 -12.44 -6.62 -13.11
N VAL A 315 -13.36 -6.64 -12.16
CA VAL A 315 -13.69 -5.49 -11.30
C VAL A 315 -13.44 -5.91 -9.87
N ASP A 316 -12.56 -5.19 -9.20
CA ASP A 316 -12.28 -5.33 -7.76
C ASP A 316 -12.82 -4.12 -7.02
N VAL A 317 -13.51 -4.33 -5.92
CA VAL A 317 -13.96 -3.27 -5.02
C VAL A 317 -13.48 -3.61 -3.62
N ALA A 318 -12.96 -2.62 -2.90
CA ALA A 318 -12.57 -2.75 -1.51
C ALA A 318 -13.18 -1.63 -0.66
N TYR A 319 -13.53 -1.99 0.56
CA TYR A 319 -13.94 -1.08 1.62
C TYR A 319 -12.95 -1.19 2.79
N VAL A 320 -12.55 -0.05 3.33
CA VAL A 320 -11.66 0.03 4.50
C VAL A 320 -12.20 1.06 5.47
N ARG A 321 -12.28 0.70 6.74
CA ARG A 321 -12.57 1.65 7.82
C ARG A 321 -11.27 2.11 8.45
N ASN A 322 -11.12 3.43 8.66
CA ASN A 322 -9.94 4.06 9.28
C ASN A 322 -8.61 3.73 8.58
N MET A 323 -8.62 3.78 7.23
CA MET A 323 -7.46 3.46 6.43
C MET A 323 -6.24 4.33 6.77
N ALA A 324 -5.06 3.70 6.83
CA ALA A 324 -3.77 4.35 7.10
C ALA A 324 -3.72 5.18 8.39
N ARG A 325 -4.58 4.88 9.39
CA ARG A 325 -4.65 5.63 10.66
C ARG A 325 -3.29 5.72 11.36
N ALA A 326 -2.52 4.64 11.35
CA ALA A 326 -1.19 4.62 11.97
C ALA A 326 -0.18 5.54 11.27
N ARG A 327 -0.34 5.76 9.96
CA ARG A 327 0.54 6.60 9.14
C ARG A 327 0.14 8.07 9.17
N GLN A 328 -1.16 8.34 9.19
CA GLN A 328 -1.71 9.70 9.16
C GLN A 328 -1.73 10.35 10.56
N GLY A 329 -1.68 9.52 11.61
CA GLY A 329 -1.83 9.98 12.98
C GLY A 329 -3.19 10.63 13.21
N GLU A 330 -3.24 11.59 14.13
CA GLU A 330 -4.45 12.38 14.42
C GLU A 330 -4.58 13.62 13.50
N LEU A 331 -3.76 13.73 12.46
CA LEU A 331 -3.67 14.96 11.66
C LEU A 331 -5.03 15.33 11.04
N PHE A 332 -5.76 14.35 10.52
CA PHE A 332 -7.08 14.55 9.92
C PHE A 332 -8.22 14.19 10.88
N GLY A 333 -7.89 13.73 12.07
CA GLY A 333 -8.65 13.78 13.33
C GLY A 333 -10.03 13.14 13.37
N ALA A 334 -10.35 12.17 12.49
CA ALA A 334 -11.68 11.59 12.49
C ALA A 334 -11.66 10.15 11.98
N GLU A 335 -12.72 9.41 12.23
CA GLU A 335 -12.95 8.13 11.58
C GLU A 335 -13.13 8.34 10.07
N SER A 336 -12.59 7.42 9.27
CA SER A 336 -12.70 7.46 7.82
C SER A 336 -13.31 6.20 7.26
N ASN A 337 -13.97 6.34 6.11
CA ASN A 337 -14.46 5.25 5.29
C ASN A 337 -13.89 5.41 3.90
N SER A 338 -13.21 4.39 3.41
CA SER A 338 -12.59 4.38 2.08
C SER A 338 -13.27 3.36 1.19
N ILE A 339 -13.60 3.77 -0.01
CA ILE A 339 -14.07 2.89 -1.08
C ILE A 339 -13.07 3.00 -2.22
N LEU A 340 -12.58 1.84 -2.67
CA LEU A 340 -11.62 1.74 -3.74
C LEU A 340 -12.16 0.77 -4.78
N ALA A 341 -11.92 1.06 -6.05
CA ALA A 341 -12.31 0.21 -7.16
C ALA A 341 -11.18 0.12 -8.19
N THR A 342 -10.95 -1.08 -8.72
CA THR A 342 -10.08 -1.33 -9.86
C THR A 342 -10.88 -1.95 -10.98
N PHE A 343 -10.74 -1.41 -12.17
CA PHE A 343 -11.16 -2.06 -13.40
C PHE A 343 -9.92 -2.58 -14.13
N THR A 344 -9.86 -3.88 -14.39
CA THR A 344 -8.74 -4.52 -15.08
C THR A 344 -9.19 -5.14 -16.39
N LEU A 345 -8.43 -4.91 -17.46
CA LEU A 345 -8.55 -5.56 -18.74
C LEU A 345 -7.37 -6.51 -18.96
N ASP A 346 -7.64 -7.80 -19.15
CA ASP A 346 -6.65 -8.81 -19.53
C ASP A 346 -6.58 -8.88 -21.07
N TYR A 347 -5.70 -8.07 -21.65
CA TYR A 347 -5.49 -8.08 -23.10
C TYR A 347 -4.57 -9.23 -23.55
N GLY A 348 -3.87 -9.86 -22.63
CA GLY A 348 -3.14 -11.10 -22.89
C GLY A 348 -4.09 -12.25 -23.25
N ALA A 349 -5.23 -12.34 -22.58
CA ALA A 349 -6.27 -13.31 -22.90
C ALA A 349 -6.90 -13.08 -24.29
N LEU A 350 -7.01 -11.83 -24.74
CA LEU A 350 -7.56 -11.49 -26.07
C LEU A 350 -6.65 -11.97 -27.21
N ARG A 351 -5.34 -12.05 -27.00
CA ARG A 351 -4.40 -12.53 -28.02
C ARG A 351 -4.42 -14.04 -28.23
N GLN A 352 -4.90 -14.80 -27.25
CA GLN A 352 -4.93 -16.28 -27.33
C GLN A 352 -6.18 -16.77 -28.09
N THR A 353 -7.14 -15.90 -28.41
CA THR A 353 -8.38 -16.24 -29.13
C THR A 353 -8.29 -16.01 -30.64
N HIS A 354 -7.15 -15.58 -31.15
CA HIS A 354 -6.81 -15.43 -32.56
C HIS A 354 -5.59 -16.27 -32.94
#